data_3cdf59a07a2143411769e618c348b8e8
#
_entry.id   3cdf59a07a2143411769e618c348b8e8
#
_cell.length_a   1.000
_cell.length_b   1.000
_cell.length_c   1.000
_cell.angle_alpha   90.00
_cell.angle_beta   90.00
_cell.angle_gamma   90.00
#
_symmetry.space_group_name_H-M   'P 1'
#
loop_
_entity.id
_entity.type
_entity.pdbx_description
1 polymer ?
#
loop_
_entity_poly.entity_id
_entity_poly.type
_entity_poly.pdbx_seq_one_letter_code
_entity_poly.pdbx_strand_id
1 'polypeptide(L)'
;MRYALFAALAVACTTPSTSAIRTSSSERSPNAAPRFAAHAHNDYEHARPLLDALDAGFRSVEADVYYAGGRLAVSHDGLTSKGTLESLYLAPLQERIAAHHGSVFGDGKPFRLVIDLKDADDKLPAAIDTVFARYPMLSRFVGGTYVRGPVEIVFTGNEAMKRAVVSRTCWGTRDSNVFSTNESVLDTRWSDYALDWKQCVDWDGTGAMPDDEQRTLAYLVGYAHALHRKIRIYDAPDRPSVWAAECAAGVDFIGTNDLAGLSQFLKTRLARTLEPRGG
;
A
#
# COMPACT_ATOMS: atom_id res chain seq x y z
N MET A 1 63.54 53.14 -19.33
CA MET A 1 63.17 53.20 -17.90
C MET A 1 61.67 53.65 -17.80
N ARG A 2 60.79 52.70 -17.56
CA ARG A 2 59.41 53.01 -17.17
C ARG A 2 58.98 51.91 -16.17
N TYR A 3 58.77 52.34 -14.94
CA TYR A 3 58.32 51.51 -13.85
C TYR A 3 56.77 51.32 -13.97
N ALA A 4 56.31 50.07 -14.01
CA ALA A 4 54.89 49.73 -13.92
C ALA A 4 54.55 49.41 -12.45
N LEU A 5 53.59 50.18 -11.92
CA LEU A 5 53.01 50.00 -10.59
C LEU A 5 52.04 48.83 -10.62
N PHE A 6 52.25 47.79 -9.79
CA PHE A 6 51.25 46.75 -9.55
C PHE A 6 50.38 47.20 -8.37
N ALA A 7 49.10 47.41 -8.64
CA ALA A 7 48.07 47.56 -7.61
C ALA A 7 47.57 46.20 -7.18
N ALA A 8 47.73 45.88 -5.90
CA ALA A 8 47.20 44.68 -5.29
C ALA A 8 45.72 44.86 -4.98
N LEU A 9 44.87 44.06 -5.62
CA LEU A 9 43.43 43.99 -5.31
C LEU A 9 43.24 42.98 -4.15
N ALA A 10 42.81 43.45 -2.98
CA ALA A 10 42.42 42.61 -1.86
C ALA A 10 41.01 42.08 -2.14
N VAL A 11 40.88 40.78 -2.38
CA VAL A 11 39.58 40.09 -2.47
C VAL A 11 39.16 39.75 -1.05
N ALA A 12 38.10 40.40 -0.57
CA ALA A 12 37.45 40.05 0.69
C ALA A 12 36.66 38.75 0.50
N CYS A 13 37.10 37.65 1.11
CA CYS A 13 36.30 36.45 1.24
C CYS A 13 35.15 36.66 2.21
N THR A 14 33.94 36.85 1.67
CA THR A 14 32.71 36.72 2.45
C THR A 14 32.36 35.24 2.58
N THR A 15 32.44 34.71 3.78
CA THR A 15 31.96 33.36 4.11
C THR A 15 30.43 33.34 3.95
N PRO A 16 29.87 32.33 3.21
CA PRO A 16 28.43 32.17 3.18
C PRO A 16 27.94 31.71 4.55
N SER A 17 27.01 32.45 5.13
CA SER A 17 26.26 32.06 6.32
C SER A 17 25.48 30.78 6.02
N THR A 18 25.85 29.68 6.69
CA THR A 18 25.16 28.39 6.61
C THR A 18 23.82 28.54 7.30
N SER A 19 22.77 28.86 6.51
CA SER A 19 21.40 28.78 6.98
C SER A 19 21.10 27.30 7.25
N ALA A 20 21.04 26.93 8.53
CA ALA A 20 20.61 25.62 8.94
C ALA A 20 19.19 25.39 8.43
N ILE A 21 19.06 24.47 7.45
CA ILE A 21 17.78 23.92 7.06
C ILE A 21 17.24 23.20 8.30
N ARG A 22 16.32 23.84 9.02
CA ARG A 22 15.50 23.17 10.01
C ARG A 22 14.69 22.14 9.27
N THR A 23 15.12 20.88 9.31
CA THR A 23 14.23 19.75 9.07
C THR A 23 13.16 19.83 10.14
N SER A 24 11.98 20.28 9.76
CA SER A 24 10.80 20.17 10.60
C SER A 24 10.52 18.66 10.75
N SER A 25 11.01 18.08 11.84
CA SER A 25 10.42 16.87 12.36
C SER A 25 8.94 17.20 12.60
N SER A 26 8.05 16.66 11.78
CA SER A 26 6.62 16.78 12.02
C SER A 26 6.36 16.15 13.38
N GLU A 27 6.20 17.01 14.40
CA GLU A 27 5.76 16.58 15.71
C GLU A 27 4.43 15.88 15.50
N ARG A 28 4.41 14.56 15.71
CA ARG A 28 3.17 13.79 15.74
C ARG A 28 2.30 14.43 16.81
N SER A 29 1.12 14.89 16.42
CA SER A 29 0.10 15.24 17.41
C SER A 29 0.00 14.12 18.43
N PRO A 30 0.14 14.38 19.74
CA PRO A 30 0.17 13.34 20.78
C PRO A 30 -1.09 12.46 20.79
N ASN A 31 -2.17 12.88 20.12
CA ASN A 31 -3.45 12.19 20.06
C ASN A 31 -3.73 11.54 18.67
N ALA A 32 -2.76 11.50 17.76
CA ALA A 32 -2.98 10.81 16.49
C ALA A 32 -3.07 9.30 16.71
N ALA A 33 -4.20 8.69 16.35
CA ALA A 33 -4.37 7.24 16.42
C ALA A 33 -3.25 6.52 15.65
N PRO A 34 -2.76 5.37 16.12
CA PRO A 34 -1.73 4.59 15.42
C PRO A 34 -2.18 4.25 14.00
N ARG A 35 -1.21 4.13 13.10
CA ARG A 35 -1.44 3.74 11.70
C ARG A 35 -0.68 2.45 11.43
N PHE A 36 -1.38 1.45 10.89
CA PHE A 36 -0.90 0.10 10.76
C PHE A 36 -0.72 -0.30 9.30
N ALA A 37 0.26 -1.15 9.02
CA ALA A 37 0.38 -1.88 7.77
C ALA A 37 -0.63 -3.04 7.78
N ALA A 38 -1.91 -2.69 7.82
CA ALA A 38 -3.06 -3.57 7.81
C ALA A 38 -3.91 -3.30 6.57
N HIS A 39 -4.61 -4.33 6.10
CA HIS A 39 -5.37 -4.34 4.88
C HIS A 39 -6.82 -4.76 5.16
N ALA A 40 -7.77 -3.90 4.81
CA ALA A 40 -9.19 -4.23 4.85
C ALA A 40 -9.53 -5.03 3.59
N HIS A 41 -9.69 -6.33 3.74
CA HIS A 41 -10.15 -7.23 2.69
C HIS A 41 -11.64 -6.99 2.43
N ASN A 42 -12.05 -6.97 1.16
CA ASN A 42 -13.43 -6.67 0.76
C ASN A 42 -14.00 -5.43 1.46
N ASP A 43 -13.23 -4.35 1.55
CA ASP A 43 -13.58 -3.15 2.32
C ASP A 43 -14.97 -2.58 2.00
N TYR A 44 -15.44 -2.73 0.77
CA TYR A 44 -16.76 -2.30 0.31
C TYR A 44 -17.94 -3.05 0.96
N GLU A 45 -17.69 -4.14 1.69
CA GLU A 45 -18.72 -4.87 2.45
C GLU A 45 -18.99 -4.24 3.82
N HIS A 46 -18.10 -3.37 4.32
CA HIS A 46 -18.31 -2.64 5.56
C HIS A 46 -19.40 -1.56 5.42
N ALA A 47 -19.96 -1.13 6.56
CA ALA A 47 -21.06 -0.18 6.60
C ALA A 47 -20.69 1.18 5.97
N ARG A 48 -19.42 1.62 6.14
CA ARG A 48 -18.86 2.82 5.55
C ARG A 48 -17.56 2.48 4.82
N PRO A 49 -17.63 1.99 3.57
CA PRO A 49 -16.44 1.67 2.78
C PRO A 49 -15.38 2.76 2.86
N LEU A 50 -14.11 2.38 2.89
CA LEU A 50 -12.95 3.24 3.14
C LEU A 50 -12.93 3.83 4.55
N LEU A 51 -14.03 4.45 5.02
CA LEU A 51 -14.03 5.23 6.25
C LEU A 51 -13.83 4.36 7.49
N ASP A 52 -14.44 3.17 7.53
CA ASP A 52 -14.26 2.25 8.66
C ASP A 52 -12.81 1.76 8.76
N ALA A 53 -12.16 1.46 7.64
CA ALA A 53 -10.74 1.10 7.59
C ALA A 53 -9.82 2.27 8.00
N LEU A 54 -10.14 3.49 7.56
CA LEU A 54 -9.39 4.69 7.97
C LEU A 54 -9.51 4.96 9.48
N ASP A 55 -10.71 4.80 10.05
CA ASP A 55 -10.95 4.97 11.48
C ASP A 55 -10.24 3.87 12.30
N ALA A 56 -10.16 2.64 11.77
CA ALA A 56 -9.36 1.57 12.34
C ALA A 56 -7.83 1.83 12.25
N GLY A 57 -7.40 2.80 11.46
CA GLY A 57 -6.00 3.17 11.27
C GLY A 57 -5.27 2.36 10.19
N PHE A 58 -5.99 1.71 9.30
CA PHE A 58 -5.45 0.89 8.23
C PHE A 58 -4.88 1.72 7.09
N ARG A 59 -3.82 1.24 6.46
CA ARG A 59 -3.15 1.89 5.33
C ARG A 59 -3.44 1.24 3.99
N SER A 60 -4.24 0.19 3.97
CA SER A 60 -4.59 -0.53 2.76
C SER A 60 -6.04 -0.98 2.81
N VAL A 61 -6.74 -0.85 1.68
CA VAL A 61 -8.10 -1.35 1.47
C VAL A 61 -8.19 -2.05 0.13
N GLU A 62 -9.17 -2.96 -0.01
CA GLU A 62 -9.45 -3.67 -1.25
C GLU A 62 -10.83 -3.34 -1.78
N ALA A 63 -10.92 -3.17 -3.10
CA ALA A 63 -12.16 -2.99 -3.83
C ALA A 63 -12.23 -3.94 -5.02
N ASP A 64 -13.27 -4.74 -5.10
CA ASP A 64 -13.57 -5.62 -6.23
C ASP A 64 -14.22 -4.81 -7.35
N VAL A 65 -13.65 -4.86 -8.54
CA VAL A 65 -14.03 -3.99 -9.65
C VAL A 65 -14.46 -4.77 -10.87
N TYR A 66 -15.60 -4.37 -11.42
CA TYR A 66 -16.17 -4.80 -12.68
C TYR A 66 -16.29 -3.64 -13.66
N TYR A 67 -16.17 -3.92 -14.95
CA TYR A 67 -16.51 -2.97 -16.00
C TYR A 67 -18.02 -2.85 -16.17
N ALA A 68 -18.57 -1.66 -16.08
CA ALA A 68 -19.99 -1.39 -16.26
C ALA A 68 -20.23 -0.16 -17.14
N GLY A 69 -20.20 -0.35 -18.46
CA GLY A 69 -20.51 0.72 -19.41
C GLY A 69 -19.63 1.98 -19.27
N GLY A 70 -18.32 1.81 -19.16
CA GLY A 70 -17.35 2.89 -18.97
C GLY A 70 -17.15 3.30 -17.50
N ARG A 71 -17.84 2.70 -16.55
CA ARG A 71 -17.68 2.90 -15.11
C ARG A 71 -16.97 1.70 -14.47
N LEU A 72 -16.29 1.95 -13.37
CA LEU A 72 -15.66 0.94 -12.53
C LEU A 72 -16.62 0.63 -11.37
N ALA A 73 -17.52 -0.34 -11.56
CA ALA A 73 -18.50 -0.73 -10.55
C ALA A 73 -17.83 -1.56 -9.46
N VAL A 74 -18.16 -1.28 -8.20
CA VAL A 74 -17.70 -2.06 -7.05
C VAL A 74 -18.76 -3.07 -6.66
N SER A 75 -18.39 -4.37 -6.68
CA SER A 75 -19.31 -5.47 -6.41
C SER A 75 -18.52 -6.74 -6.12
N HIS A 76 -19.03 -7.62 -5.26
CA HIS A 76 -18.44 -8.94 -5.03
C HIS A 76 -18.80 -9.93 -6.13
N ASP A 77 -20.02 -9.90 -6.62
CA ASP A 77 -20.60 -10.89 -7.52
C ASP A 77 -20.86 -10.37 -8.96
N GLY A 78 -20.59 -9.08 -9.20
CA GLY A 78 -20.89 -8.42 -10.48
C GLY A 78 -22.38 -8.13 -10.72
N LEU A 79 -23.28 -8.55 -9.83
CA LEU A 79 -24.73 -8.38 -9.98
C LEU A 79 -25.26 -7.21 -9.16
N THR A 80 -24.79 -7.08 -7.93
CA THR A 80 -25.24 -6.06 -6.99
C THR A 80 -24.13 -5.03 -6.75
N SER A 81 -24.22 -3.88 -7.41
CA SER A 81 -23.24 -2.81 -7.23
C SER A 81 -23.43 -2.09 -5.90
N LYS A 82 -22.37 -1.94 -5.14
CA LYS A 82 -22.28 -1.09 -3.92
C LYS A 82 -22.09 0.38 -4.26
N GLY A 83 -21.65 0.68 -5.48
CA GLY A 83 -21.30 2.01 -5.97
C GLY A 83 -20.23 1.92 -7.06
N THR A 84 -19.49 2.99 -7.26
CA THR A 84 -18.34 2.99 -8.18
C THR A 84 -17.05 3.18 -7.40
N LEU A 85 -15.92 2.75 -7.98
CA LEU A 85 -14.59 2.99 -7.41
C LEU A 85 -14.36 4.50 -7.14
N GLU A 86 -14.91 5.35 -8.00
CA GLU A 86 -14.85 6.81 -7.81
C GLU A 86 -15.61 7.27 -6.58
N SER A 87 -16.88 6.87 -6.45
CA SER A 87 -17.76 7.34 -5.37
C SER A 87 -17.37 6.79 -4.00
N LEU A 88 -16.86 5.55 -3.95
CA LEU A 88 -16.53 4.89 -2.68
C LEU A 88 -15.10 5.16 -2.23
N TYR A 89 -14.16 5.37 -3.16
CA TYR A 89 -12.73 5.44 -2.83
C TYR A 89 -12.02 6.68 -3.39
N LEU A 90 -12.06 6.92 -4.71
CA LEU A 90 -11.19 7.91 -5.32
C LEU A 90 -11.55 9.33 -4.90
N ALA A 91 -12.83 9.70 -4.96
CA ALA A 91 -13.27 11.05 -4.57
C ALA A 91 -13.08 11.28 -3.05
N PRO A 92 -13.51 10.37 -2.14
CA PRO A 92 -13.25 10.54 -0.71
C PRO A 92 -11.76 10.61 -0.35
N LEU A 93 -10.89 9.81 -1.01
CA LEU A 93 -9.45 9.89 -0.80
C LEU A 93 -8.88 11.24 -1.25
N GLN A 94 -9.33 11.77 -2.40
CA GLN A 94 -8.87 13.07 -2.89
C GLN A 94 -9.27 14.21 -1.95
N GLU A 95 -10.51 14.23 -1.46
CA GLU A 95 -10.99 15.20 -0.47
C GLU A 95 -10.17 15.11 0.82
N ARG A 96 -9.95 13.88 1.31
CA ARG A 96 -9.18 13.65 2.52
C ARG A 96 -7.73 14.11 2.40
N ILE A 97 -7.07 13.84 1.27
CA ILE A 97 -5.69 14.26 1.01
C ILE A 97 -5.60 15.79 1.00
N ALA A 98 -6.58 16.47 0.40
CA ALA A 98 -6.64 17.95 0.42
C ALA A 98 -6.80 18.49 1.85
N ALA A 99 -7.62 17.86 2.68
CA ALA A 99 -7.83 18.23 4.07
C ALA A 99 -6.64 17.91 5.00
N HIS A 100 -5.79 16.94 4.63
CA HIS A 100 -4.70 16.42 5.46
C HIS A 100 -3.31 16.70 4.89
N HIS A 101 -3.09 17.89 4.33
CA HIS A 101 -1.76 18.37 3.90
C HIS A 101 -1.04 17.45 2.90
N GLY A 102 -1.78 16.87 1.96
CA GLY A 102 -1.21 16.11 0.84
C GLY A 102 -1.00 14.62 1.09
N SER A 103 -1.50 14.06 2.20
CA SER A 103 -1.53 12.60 2.42
C SER A 103 -2.77 12.18 3.20
N VAL A 104 -3.19 10.91 3.08
CA VAL A 104 -4.44 10.40 3.66
C VAL A 104 -4.50 10.58 5.18
N PHE A 105 -3.37 10.52 5.86
CA PHE A 105 -3.28 10.66 7.32
C PHE A 105 -2.49 11.90 7.79
N GLY A 106 -2.10 12.78 6.89
CA GLY A 106 -1.30 13.96 7.22
C GLY A 106 0.15 13.66 7.63
N ASP A 107 0.64 12.46 7.33
CA ASP A 107 1.95 11.98 7.77
C ASP A 107 2.95 11.77 6.62
N GLY A 108 2.59 12.19 5.41
CA GLY A 108 3.42 12.08 4.20
C GLY A 108 3.62 10.67 3.66
N LYS A 109 3.02 9.65 4.30
CA LYS A 109 3.13 8.27 3.85
C LYS A 109 2.00 7.90 2.89
N PRO A 110 2.25 7.04 1.89
CA PRO A 110 1.23 6.62 0.95
C PRO A 110 0.15 5.76 1.62
N PHE A 111 -1.04 5.83 1.08
CA PHE A 111 -2.15 4.92 1.31
C PHE A 111 -2.23 3.94 0.13
N ARG A 112 -2.63 2.70 0.37
CA ARG A 112 -2.72 1.68 -0.67
C ARG A 112 -4.17 1.36 -0.97
N LEU A 113 -4.54 1.46 -2.24
CA LEU A 113 -5.79 0.97 -2.78
C LEU A 113 -5.49 -0.25 -3.66
N VAL A 114 -5.89 -1.42 -3.19
CA VAL A 114 -5.81 -2.68 -3.92
C VAL A 114 -7.09 -2.83 -4.72
N ILE A 115 -6.97 -3.12 -6.00
CA ILE A 115 -8.11 -3.25 -6.91
C ILE A 115 -8.13 -4.66 -7.45
N ASP A 116 -9.12 -5.42 -7.00
CA ASP A 116 -9.34 -6.77 -7.49
C ASP A 116 -10.17 -6.73 -8.79
N LEU A 117 -9.52 -7.08 -9.88
CA LEU A 117 -10.10 -7.09 -11.22
C LEU A 117 -10.87 -8.40 -11.41
N LYS A 118 -12.19 -8.36 -11.23
CA LYS A 118 -13.04 -9.54 -11.21
C LYS A 118 -13.45 -10.03 -12.60
N ASP A 119 -13.56 -9.13 -13.57
CA ASP A 119 -13.93 -9.52 -14.94
C ASP A 119 -12.74 -9.47 -15.90
N ALA A 120 -12.97 -9.95 -17.13
CA ALA A 120 -11.98 -9.99 -18.19
C ALA A 120 -12.40 -9.12 -19.39
N ASP A 121 -13.24 -8.10 -19.20
CA ASP A 121 -13.66 -7.19 -20.27
C ASP A 121 -12.46 -6.41 -20.80
N ASP A 122 -12.22 -6.50 -22.09
CA ASP A 122 -11.09 -5.88 -22.79
C ASP A 122 -11.11 -4.33 -22.77
N LYS A 123 -12.27 -3.73 -22.43
CA LYS A 123 -12.45 -2.28 -22.24
C LYS A 123 -12.03 -1.81 -20.84
N LEU A 124 -11.84 -2.71 -19.89
CA LEU A 124 -11.49 -2.36 -18.51
C LEU A 124 -10.20 -1.53 -18.41
N PRO A 125 -9.09 -1.83 -19.12
CA PRO A 125 -7.91 -0.99 -19.08
C PRO A 125 -8.16 0.45 -19.54
N ALA A 126 -8.95 0.66 -20.59
CA ALA A 126 -9.29 1.99 -21.10
C ALA A 126 -10.21 2.76 -20.13
N ALA A 127 -11.13 2.06 -19.47
CA ALA A 127 -11.99 2.65 -18.44
C ALA A 127 -11.16 3.07 -17.22
N ILE A 128 -10.22 2.25 -16.77
CA ILE A 128 -9.27 2.58 -15.70
C ILE A 128 -8.48 3.83 -16.07
N ASP A 129 -7.92 3.89 -17.29
CA ASP A 129 -7.13 5.04 -17.72
C ASP A 129 -7.94 6.33 -17.73
N THR A 130 -9.18 6.27 -18.26
CA THR A 130 -10.10 7.40 -18.28
C THR A 130 -10.50 7.88 -16.89
N VAL A 131 -10.78 6.97 -15.97
CA VAL A 131 -11.16 7.31 -14.61
C VAL A 131 -9.97 7.89 -13.84
N PHE A 132 -8.83 7.21 -13.88
CA PHE A 132 -7.66 7.57 -13.07
C PHE A 132 -6.99 8.87 -13.51
N ALA A 133 -7.10 9.25 -14.78
CA ALA A 133 -6.58 10.53 -15.29
C ALA A 133 -7.17 11.75 -14.57
N ARG A 134 -8.33 11.62 -13.91
CA ARG A 134 -8.98 12.68 -13.14
C ARG A 134 -8.43 12.80 -11.70
N TYR A 135 -7.59 11.84 -11.26
CA TYR A 135 -7.11 11.76 -9.88
C TYR A 135 -5.57 11.88 -9.79
N PRO A 136 -5.03 13.11 -9.77
CA PRO A 136 -3.57 13.34 -9.79
C PRO A 136 -2.85 12.81 -8.55
N MET A 137 -3.58 12.45 -7.50
CA MET A 137 -3.05 11.84 -6.28
C MET A 137 -2.53 10.41 -6.47
N LEU A 138 -2.86 9.77 -7.60
CA LEU A 138 -2.48 8.38 -7.85
C LEU A 138 -1.02 8.26 -8.30
N SER A 139 -0.32 7.27 -7.76
CA SER A 139 1.01 6.89 -8.24
C SER A 139 0.94 6.37 -9.68
N ARG A 140 1.92 6.74 -10.51
CA ARG A 140 1.93 6.38 -11.92
C ARG A 140 3.34 6.24 -12.47
N PHE A 141 3.47 5.65 -13.64
CA PHE A 141 4.72 5.61 -14.39
C PHE A 141 4.78 6.77 -15.39
N VAL A 142 5.90 7.48 -15.41
CA VAL A 142 6.18 8.57 -16.36
C VAL A 142 7.53 8.26 -17.01
N GLY A 143 7.54 8.02 -18.32
CA GLY A 143 8.77 7.65 -19.03
C GLY A 143 9.45 6.40 -18.45
N GLY A 144 8.67 5.42 -17.97
CA GLY A 144 9.19 4.20 -17.35
C GLY A 144 9.59 4.33 -15.87
N THR A 145 9.60 5.55 -15.32
CA THR A 145 9.92 5.79 -13.90
C THR A 145 8.66 5.84 -13.05
N TYR A 146 8.67 5.12 -11.92
CA TYR A 146 7.56 5.16 -10.96
C TYR A 146 7.57 6.47 -10.16
N VAL A 147 6.54 7.27 -10.35
CA VAL A 147 6.30 8.51 -9.62
C VAL A 147 5.27 8.24 -8.53
N ARG A 148 5.70 8.35 -7.28
CA ARG A 148 4.83 8.11 -6.12
C ARG A 148 3.88 9.28 -5.93
N GLY A 149 2.60 8.94 -5.75
CA GLY A 149 1.57 9.84 -5.25
C GLY A 149 1.13 9.45 -3.83
N PRO A 150 0.25 10.24 -3.23
CA PRO A 150 -0.36 9.92 -1.93
C PRO A 150 -1.11 8.58 -1.89
N VAL A 151 -1.56 8.08 -3.05
CA VAL A 151 -2.26 6.78 -3.17
C VAL A 151 -1.50 5.88 -4.14
N GLU A 152 -1.07 4.73 -3.63
CA GLU A 152 -0.50 3.63 -4.42
C GLU A 152 -1.62 2.69 -4.88
N ILE A 153 -1.65 2.37 -6.16
CA ILE A 153 -2.58 1.38 -6.74
C ILE A 153 -1.84 0.06 -6.92
N VAL A 154 -2.46 -1.02 -6.46
CA VAL A 154 -2.00 -2.40 -6.74
C VAL A 154 -3.16 -3.18 -7.33
N PHE A 155 -2.99 -3.72 -8.52
CA PHE A 155 -3.98 -4.58 -9.16
C PHE A 155 -3.78 -6.02 -8.74
N THR A 156 -4.86 -6.67 -8.35
CA THR A 156 -4.97 -8.10 -7.99
C THR A 156 -6.09 -8.78 -8.79
N GLY A 157 -6.37 -10.05 -8.52
CA GLY A 157 -7.46 -10.80 -9.13
C GLY A 157 -7.10 -11.46 -10.46
N ASN A 158 -7.89 -11.24 -11.50
CA ASN A 158 -7.70 -11.90 -12.79
C ASN A 158 -6.30 -11.67 -13.36
N GLU A 159 -5.52 -12.75 -13.49
CA GLU A 159 -4.09 -12.69 -13.85
C GLU A 159 -3.86 -12.06 -15.23
N ALA A 160 -4.69 -12.41 -16.22
CA ALA A 160 -4.56 -11.85 -17.56
C ALA A 160 -4.93 -10.37 -17.57
N MET A 161 -5.98 -9.98 -16.82
CA MET A 161 -6.45 -8.61 -16.79
C MET A 161 -5.49 -7.69 -16.05
N LYS A 162 -4.96 -8.07 -14.88
CA LYS A 162 -3.99 -7.21 -14.19
C LYS A 162 -2.72 -6.98 -15.03
N ARG A 163 -2.25 -8.00 -15.77
CA ARG A 163 -1.15 -7.85 -16.75
C ARG A 163 -1.53 -6.91 -17.89
N ALA A 164 -2.75 -7.04 -18.43
CA ALA A 164 -3.24 -6.16 -19.49
C ALA A 164 -3.33 -4.70 -19.01
N VAL A 165 -3.84 -4.45 -17.81
CA VAL A 165 -3.95 -3.11 -17.24
C VAL A 165 -2.58 -2.48 -17.07
N VAL A 166 -1.63 -3.14 -16.41
CA VAL A 166 -0.29 -2.56 -16.19
C VAL A 166 0.53 -2.41 -17.48
N SER A 167 0.24 -3.18 -18.52
CA SER A 167 0.92 -3.04 -19.82
C SER A 167 0.32 -1.94 -20.71
N ARG A 168 -0.98 -1.64 -20.55
CA ARG A 168 -1.72 -0.69 -21.40
C ARG A 168 -1.92 0.67 -20.76
N THR A 169 -1.68 0.81 -19.47
CA THR A 169 -1.86 2.07 -18.72
C THR A 169 -0.57 2.48 -18.02
N CYS A 170 -0.52 3.72 -17.57
CA CYS A 170 0.59 4.20 -16.74
C CYS A 170 0.34 4.02 -15.23
N TRP A 171 -0.82 3.49 -14.83
CA TRP A 171 -1.25 3.45 -13.44
C TRP A 171 -0.79 2.21 -12.71
N GLY A 172 -0.41 2.38 -11.43
CA GLY A 172 -0.21 1.32 -10.47
C GLY A 172 0.82 0.25 -10.82
N THR A 173 0.85 -0.73 -9.95
CA THR A 173 1.59 -1.98 -10.07
C THR A 173 0.62 -3.15 -9.92
N ARG A 174 1.11 -4.37 -10.06
CA ARG A 174 0.33 -5.60 -9.83
C ARG A 174 0.98 -6.47 -8.79
N ASP A 175 0.21 -7.38 -8.23
CA ASP A 175 0.73 -8.52 -7.50
C ASP A 175 0.90 -9.76 -8.39
N SER A 176 1.43 -10.83 -7.81
CA SER A 176 1.38 -12.20 -8.29
C SER A 176 0.68 -13.08 -7.26
N ASN A 177 -0.31 -13.86 -7.69
CA ASN A 177 -1.00 -14.83 -6.85
C ASN A 177 -0.32 -16.20 -6.85
N VAL A 178 0.75 -16.35 -7.60
CA VAL A 178 1.51 -17.59 -7.73
C VAL A 178 2.94 -17.34 -7.31
N PHE A 179 3.45 -18.19 -6.44
CA PHE A 179 4.84 -18.21 -6.04
C PHE A 179 5.69 -18.83 -7.16
N SER A 180 5.82 -18.12 -8.27
CA SER A 180 6.46 -18.58 -9.49
C SER A 180 7.83 -17.95 -9.68
N THR A 181 8.77 -18.76 -10.20
CA THR A 181 10.10 -18.32 -10.64
C THR A 181 10.11 -17.77 -12.06
N ASN A 182 8.98 -17.77 -12.77
CA ASN A 182 8.90 -17.36 -14.17
C ASN A 182 8.71 -15.85 -14.35
N GLU A 183 8.51 -15.11 -13.26
CA GLU A 183 8.42 -13.65 -13.31
C GLU A 183 9.80 -13.02 -13.42
N SER A 184 9.92 -12.01 -14.28
CA SER A 184 11.16 -11.24 -14.34
C SER A 184 11.32 -10.39 -13.09
N VAL A 185 12.40 -10.57 -12.36
CA VAL A 185 12.76 -9.74 -11.21
C VAL A 185 12.97 -8.27 -11.60
N LEU A 186 13.20 -8.00 -12.88
CA LEU A 186 13.34 -6.66 -13.44
C LEU A 186 12.01 -5.99 -13.78
N ASP A 187 10.88 -6.72 -13.66
CA ASP A 187 9.56 -6.13 -13.91
C ASP A 187 9.20 -5.14 -12.80
N THR A 188 9.33 -3.86 -13.09
CA THR A 188 9.00 -2.77 -12.16
C THR A 188 7.49 -2.59 -11.95
N ARG A 189 6.65 -3.24 -12.77
CA ARG A 189 5.19 -3.23 -12.66
C ARG A 189 4.67 -4.33 -11.76
N TRP A 190 5.49 -5.28 -11.39
CA TRP A 190 5.21 -6.29 -10.38
C TRP A 190 5.84 -5.90 -9.03
N SER A 191 5.02 -5.57 -8.05
CA SER A 191 5.47 -5.03 -6.75
C SER A 191 5.19 -5.93 -5.55
N ASP A 192 4.26 -6.88 -5.69
CA ASP A 192 3.72 -7.62 -4.57
C ASP A 192 3.48 -9.10 -4.88
N TYR A 193 3.47 -9.90 -3.82
CA TYR A 193 2.80 -11.18 -3.78
C TYR A 193 1.49 -11.07 -3.00
N ALA A 194 0.43 -11.74 -3.50
CA ALA A 194 -0.81 -11.99 -2.77
C ALA A 194 -1.07 -13.49 -2.81
N LEU A 195 -0.82 -14.18 -1.71
CA LEU A 195 -0.90 -15.64 -1.64
C LEU A 195 -2.11 -16.06 -0.82
N ASP A 196 -2.72 -17.19 -1.20
CA ASP A 196 -3.79 -17.83 -0.45
C ASP A 196 -3.20 -18.53 0.79
N TRP A 197 -3.79 -18.26 1.97
CA TRP A 197 -3.37 -18.89 3.21
C TRP A 197 -3.34 -20.41 3.11
N LYS A 198 -4.41 -21.02 2.58
CA LYS A 198 -4.55 -22.46 2.46
C LYS A 198 -3.58 -23.12 1.47
N GLN A 199 -2.97 -22.33 0.58
CA GLN A 199 -1.89 -22.80 -0.28
C GLN A 199 -0.51 -22.67 0.39
N CYS A 200 -0.42 -21.89 1.46
CA CYS A 200 0.82 -21.65 2.20
C CYS A 200 0.94 -22.55 3.42
N VAL A 201 -0.15 -22.66 4.20
CA VAL A 201 -0.21 -23.38 5.47
C VAL A 201 -1.61 -23.95 5.71
N ASP A 202 -1.71 -25.02 6.50
CA ASP A 202 -2.99 -25.66 6.86
C ASP A 202 -3.51 -25.24 8.24
N TRP A 203 -2.65 -24.59 9.06
CA TRP A 203 -3.01 -24.18 10.42
C TRP A 203 -4.16 -23.18 10.43
N ASP A 204 -5.18 -23.46 11.24
CA ASP A 204 -6.39 -22.66 11.37
C ASP A 204 -6.32 -21.57 12.45
N GLY A 205 -5.17 -21.41 13.11
CA GLY A 205 -4.97 -20.48 14.22
C GLY A 205 -5.29 -21.07 15.60
N THR A 206 -5.64 -22.38 15.70
CA THR A 206 -5.91 -23.06 16.97
C THR A 206 -4.64 -23.71 17.52
N GLY A 207 -4.34 -23.48 18.79
CA GLY A 207 -3.12 -23.99 19.41
C GLY A 207 -1.85 -23.32 18.89
N ALA A 208 -0.72 -23.98 19.06
CA ALA A 208 0.55 -23.54 18.51
C ALA A 208 0.62 -23.84 17.02
N MET A 209 1.14 -22.90 16.23
CA MET A 209 1.43 -23.17 14.81
C MET A 209 2.53 -24.22 14.69
N PRO A 210 2.37 -25.24 13.82
CA PRO A 210 3.42 -26.23 13.57
C PRO A 210 4.72 -25.59 13.10
N ASP A 211 5.86 -26.12 13.56
CA ASP A 211 7.19 -25.55 13.27
C ASP A 211 7.53 -25.53 11.77
N ASP A 212 7.08 -26.51 11.03
CA ASP A 212 7.27 -26.60 9.57
C ASP A 212 6.44 -25.53 8.83
N GLU A 213 5.22 -25.26 9.28
CA GLU A 213 4.40 -24.19 8.73
C GLU A 213 4.94 -22.81 9.08
N GLN A 214 5.46 -22.62 10.30
CA GLN A 214 6.17 -21.39 10.67
C GLN A 214 7.37 -21.15 9.74
N ARG A 215 8.16 -22.20 9.46
CA ARG A 215 9.29 -22.10 8.52
C ARG A 215 8.83 -21.81 7.10
N THR A 216 7.73 -22.42 6.65
CA THR A 216 7.14 -22.16 5.34
C THR A 216 6.74 -20.69 5.20
N LEU A 217 5.99 -20.18 6.17
CA LEU A 217 5.56 -18.76 6.16
C LEU A 217 6.77 -17.80 6.15
N ALA A 218 7.75 -18.06 7.01
CA ALA A 218 8.98 -17.25 7.05
C ALA A 218 9.79 -17.33 5.74
N TYR A 219 9.83 -18.50 5.10
CA TYR A 219 10.48 -18.68 3.79
C TYR A 219 9.79 -17.86 2.69
N LEU A 220 8.45 -17.92 2.61
CA LEU A 220 7.68 -17.18 1.61
C LEU A 220 7.91 -15.67 1.73
N VAL A 221 7.84 -15.15 2.96
CA VAL A 221 8.11 -13.74 3.25
C VAL A 221 9.55 -13.36 2.91
N GLY A 222 10.53 -14.15 3.36
CA GLY A 222 11.95 -13.90 3.09
C GLY A 222 12.27 -13.92 1.60
N TYR A 223 11.65 -14.82 0.84
CA TYR A 223 11.82 -14.89 -0.61
C TYR A 223 11.22 -13.65 -1.32
N ALA A 224 9.99 -13.23 -0.95
CA ALA A 224 9.38 -12.02 -1.49
C ALA A 224 10.27 -10.80 -1.25
N HIS A 225 10.78 -10.64 -0.03
CA HIS A 225 11.66 -9.54 0.35
C HIS A 225 13.02 -9.60 -0.38
N ALA A 226 13.59 -10.78 -0.61
CA ALA A 226 14.82 -10.94 -1.40
C ALA A 226 14.66 -10.48 -2.85
N LEU A 227 13.44 -10.54 -3.38
CA LEU A 227 13.06 -9.99 -4.69
C LEU A 227 12.61 -8.52 -4.63
N HIS A 228 12.72 -7.85 -3.48
CA HIS A 228 12.20 -6.51 -3.23
C HIS A 228 10.69 -6.39 -3.51
N ARG A 229 9.92 -7.45 -3.21
CA ARG A 229 8.47 -7.47 -3.31
C ARG A 229 7.85 -7.47 -1.91
N LYS A 230 6.72 -6.81 -1.78
CA LYS A 230 5.88 -6.92 -0.58
C LYS A 230 5.05 -8.21 -0.65
N ILE A 231 4.56 -8.64 0.49
CA ILE A 231 3.72 -9.82 0.56
C ILE A 231 2.49 -9.55 1.42
N ARG A 232 1.34 -9.99 0.93
CA ARG A 232 0.06 -10.09 1.61
C ARG A 232 -0.42 -11.53 1.50
N ILE A 233 -1.07 -12.04 2.55
CA ILE A 233 -1.70 -13.36 2.52
C ILE A 233 -3.19 -13.17 2.73
N TYR A 234 -3.99 -13.64 1.77
CA TYR A 234 -5.45 -13.55 1.83
C TYR A 234 -6.07 -14.86 2.34
N ASP A 235 -7.35 -14.84 2.71
CA ASP A 235 -8.10 -15.95 3.32
C ASP A 235 -7.46 -16.53 4.59
N ALA A 236 -6.57 -15.77 5.23
CA ALA A 236 -6.06 -16.12 6.55
C ALA A 236 -7.19 -15.99 7.59
N PRO A 237 -7.28 -16.92 8.58
CA PRO A 237 -8.29 -16.82 9.62
C PRO A 237 -8.17 -15.54 10.44
N ASP A 238 -9.28 -14.82 10.66
CA ASP A 238 -9.32 -13.60 11.47
C ASP A 238 -9.17 -13.93 12.97
N ARG A 239 -7.93 -14.21 13.39
CA ARG A 239 -7.58 -14.61 14.77
C ARG A 239 -6.30 -13.93 15.25
N PRO A 240 -6.23 -13.54 16.54
CA PRO A 240 -5.01 -12.94 17.10
C PRO A 240 -3.76 -13.81 16.97
N SER A 241 -3.91 -15.15 17.02
CA SER A 241 -2.82 -16.12 16.83
C SER A 241 -2.25 -16.06 15.40
N VAL A 242 -3.12 -15.99 14.39
CA VAL A 242 -2.74 -15.88 12.98
C VAL A 242 -2.09 -14.54 12.71
N TRP A 243 -2.69 -13.43 13.12
CA TRP A 243 -2.08 -12.10 13.02
C TRP A 243 -0.72 -12.01 13.73
N ALA A 244 -0.54 -12.73 14.86
CA ALA A 244 0.75 -12.80 15.53
C ALA A 244 1.79 -13.56 14.71
N ALA A 245 1.40 -14.67 14.05
CA ALA A 245 2.28 -15.45 13.17
C ALA A 245 2.69 -14.64 11.92
N GLU A 246 1.75 -13.96 11.27
CA GLU A 246 2.03 -13.09 10.14
C GLU A 246 2.96 -11.93 10.53
N CYS A 247 2.71 -11.28 11.67
CA CYS A 247 3.62 -10.26 12.21
C CYS A 247 5.03 -10.80 12.51
N ALA A 248 5.13 -12.02 13.04
CA ALA A 248 6.41 -12.64 13.37
C ALA A 248 7.19 -13.02 12.11
N ALA A 249 6.50 -13.48 11.07
CA ALA A 249 7.08 -13.79 9.77
C ALA A 249 7.49 -12.54 8.98
N GLY A 250 6.93 -11.37 9.30
CA GLY A 250 7.22 -10.11 8.62
C GLY A 250 6.34 -9.84 7.39
N VAL A 251 5.11 -10.36 7.36
CA VAL A 251 4.12 -10.04 6.32
C VAL A 251 3.91 -8.52 6.26
N ASP A 252 3.95 -7.93 5.07
CA ASP A 252 3.92 -6.47 4.90
C ASP A 252 2.55 -5.84 5.17
N PHE A 253 1.47 -6.55 4.79
CA PHE A 253 0.10 -6.13 5.02
C PHE A 253 -0.72 -7.28 5.55
N ILE A 254 -1.11 -7.21 6.81
CA ILE A 254 -1.98 -8.21 7.43
C ILE A 254 -3.42 -7.92 7.00
N GLY A 255 -4.02 -8.90 6.31
CA GLY A 255 -5.39 -8.83 5.84
C GLY A 255 -6.40 -9.23 6.91
N THR A 256 -7.62 -8.64 6.85
CA THR A 256 -8.71 -9.02 7.76
C THR A 256 -10.05 -8.53 7.23
N ASN A 257 -11.13 -9.22 7.60
CA ASN A 257 -12.50 -8.72 7.56
C ASN A 257 -12.95 -8.17 8.92
N ASP A 258 -12.20 -8.44 10.01
CA ASP A 258 -12.45 -7.90 11.36
C ASP A 258 -11.53 -6.69 11.63
N LEU A 259 -11.93 -5.53 11.12
CA LEU A 259 -11.17 -4.29 11.28
C LEU A 259 -10.95 -3.92 12.76
N ALA A 260 -11.97 -4.11 13.58
CA ALA A 260 -11.91 -3.75 15.00
C ALA A 260 -10.95 -4.67 15.77
N GLY A 261 -11.05 -5.98 15.53
CA GLY A 261 -10.20 -6.99 16.16
C GLY A 261 -8.73 -6.81 15.81
N LEU A 262 -8.40 -6.68 14.54
CA LEU A 262 -7.01 -6.46 14.10
C LEU A 262 -6.47 -5.11 14.60
N SER A 263 -7.26 -4.03 14.54
CA SER A 263 -6.86 -2.73 15.08
C SER A 263 -6.51 -2.81 16.57
N GLN A 264 -7.36 -3.47 17.37
CA GLN A 264 -7.11 -3.66 18.80
C GLN A 264 -5.87 -4.52 19.08
N PHE A 265 -5.69 -5.61 18.33
CA PHE A 265 -4.50 -6.46 18.40
C PHE A 265 -3.21 -5.67 18.14
N LEU A 266 -3.18 -4.89 17.04
CA LEU A 266 -2.00 -4.11 16.66
C LEU A 266 -1.71 -2.96 17.64
N LYS A 267 -2.74 -2.32 18.21
CA LYS A 267 -2.57 -1.31 19.28
C LYS A 267 -1.91 -1.91 20.50
N THR A 268 -2.40 -3.07 20.94
CA THR A 268 -1.86 -3.80 22.11
C THR A 268 -0.41 -4.22 21.88
N ARG A 269 -0.09 -4.72 20.70
CA ARG A 269 1.27 -5.10 20.31
C ARG A 269 2.22 -3.88 20.31
N LEU A 270 1.78 -2.76 19.76
CA LEU A 270 2.55 -1.52 19.73
C LEU A 270 2.83 -1.00 21.16
N ALA A 271 1.83 -1.03 22.04
CA ALA A 271 2.00 -0.60 23.43
C ALA A 271 3.09 -1.43 24.15
N ARG A 272 3.06 -2.76 23.99
CA ARG A 272 4.08 -3.66 24.58
C ARG A 272 5.50 -3.43 24.06
N THR A 273 5.64 -2.97 22.80
CA THR A 273 6.97 -2.65 22.21
C THR A 273 7.52 -1.32 22.72
N LEU A 274 6.68 -0.43 23.21
CA LEU A 274 7.05 0.89 23.75
C LEU A 274 7.29 0.88 25.26
N GLU A 275 6.91 -0.19 25.97
CA GLU A 275 7.27 -0.35 27.38
C GLU A 275 8.79 -0.53 27.51
N PRO A 276 9.47 0.25 28.39
CA PRO A 276 10.88 0.05 28.65
C PRO A 276 11.06 -1.38 29.18
N ARG A 277 11.94 -2.16 28.53
CA ARG A 277 12.35 -3.45 29.09
C ARG A 277 12.99 -3.15 30.44
N GLY A 278 12.26 -3.47 31.52
CA GLY A 278 12.78 -3.34 32.87
C GLY A 278 14.12 -4.02 32.96
N GLY A 279 15.13 -3.24 33.35
CA GLY A 279 16.48 -3.68 33.58
C GLY A 279 16.60 -4.60 34.78
#